data_7f5943a3b37f468dc51d48ac054680ce
#
_entry.id   7f5943a3b37f468dc51d48ac054680ce
#
_cell.length_a   1.000
_cell.length_b   1.000
_cell.length_c   1.000
_cell.angle_alpha   90.00
_cell.angle_beta   90.00
_cell.angle_gamma   90.00
#
_symmetry.space_group_name_H-M   'P 1'
#
loop_
_entity.id
_entity.type
_entity.pdbx_description
1 polymer ?
#
loop_
_entity_poly.entity_id
_entity_poly.type
_entity_poly.pdbx_seq_one_letter_code
_entity_poly.pdbx_strand_id
1 'polypeptide(L)'
;QDIAFIDIDEKNDTKLYIDPYVIQALPSEFCTKARKCIDSFFQEVFTACRKQDSKRVRELLKYASEPNETNLGMKKISEYGKGATSEEMTSLFLEFYKIVRKNPYTDSNPLALCMYIQNFDKDKMSDLITNIIRHLLFEFTVEQCTLWNINLSEETSLIGYFWDCYECSWKELQGNTLIVDNKKLLLVPKEIVRQRYVFNVECYIKQYILKTMQKYHADHNTDMCSMKEYADGRRVVVPPTRDELYKQQVHGTVHKNYAFTNSYQNKTGEEDFINDILNRIQNGYGSLTDMQLDEIVYHLQKRKAC
;
A
#
# COMPACT_ATOMS: atom_id res chain seq x y z
N GLN A 1 19.05 11.86 19.58
CA GLN A 1 17.66 12.24 19.91
C GLN A 1 16.71 11.43 19.03
N ASP A 2 15.69 10.88 19.64
CA ASP A 2 14.74 10.00 18.95
C ASP A 2 13.66 10.87 18.29
N ILE A 3 13.84 11.16 16.99
CA ILE A 3 12.87 11.94 16.19
C ILE A 3 11.74 11.02 15.71
N ALA A 4 10.51 11.51 15.67
CA ALA A 4 9.33 10.73 15.29
C ALA A 4 9.11 10.66 13.76
N PHE A 5 9.84 11.42 12.97
CA PHE A 5 9.73 11.51 11.51
C PHE A 5 10.95 10.91 10.81
N ILE A 6 10.80 10.64 9.51
CA ILE A 6 11.90 10.19 8.67
C ILE A 6 12.83 11.38 8.41
N ASP A 7 14.11 11.18 8.67
CA ASP A 7 15.16 12.09 8.18
C ASP A 7 15.40 11.76 6.70
N ILE A 8 15.13 12.70 5.81
CA ILE A 8 15.19 12.48 4.36
C ILE A 8 16.42 13.11 3.73
N ASP A 9 16.93 12.48 2.66
CA ASP A 9 17.93 13.11 1.79
C ASP A 9 17.22 14.12 0.86
N GLU A 10 17.52 15.41 1.02
CA GLU A 10 16.90 16.49 0.23
C GLU A 10 17.21 16.42 -1.27
N LYS A 11 18.28 15.72 -1.64
CA LYS A 11 18.78 15.63 -3.03
C LYS A 11 18.23 14.42 -3.78
N ASN A 12 17.75 13.41 -3.06
CA ASN A 12 17.30 12.16 -3.64
C ASN A 12 16.00 11.69 -3.01
N ASP A 13 15.10 11.14 -3.84
CA ASP A 13 13.91 10.49 -3.32
C ASP A 13 14.32 9.25 -2.53
N THR A 14 13.73 9.11 -1.37
CA THR A 14 13.97 7.99 -0.48
C THR A 14 13.04 6.84 -0.84
N LYS A 15 13.60 5.63 -1.03
CA LYS A 15 12.83 4.41 -1.38
C LYS A 15 12.03 3.89 -0.19
N LEU A 16 11.17 4.73 0.33
CA LEU A 16 10.19 4.44 1.35
C LEU A 16 8.80 4.80 0.84
N TYR A 17 7.79 4.11 1.32
CA TYR A 17 6.41 4.26 0.87
C TYR A 17 5.49 4.31 2.09
N ILE A 18 4.52 5.19 2.08
CA ILE A 18 3.43 5.16 3.07
C ILE A 18 2.62 3.89 2.84
N ASP A 19 2.58 3.05 3.86
CA ASP A 19 1.92 1.74 3.79
C ASP A 19 0.51 1.81 4.41
N PRO A 20 -0.56 1.71 3.61
CA PRO A 20 -1.93 1.79 4.11
C PRO A 20 -2.30 0.63 5.05
N TYR A 21 -1.63 -0.53 4.95
CA TYR A 21 -1.85 -1.63 5.90
C TYR A 21 -1.33 -1.28 7.30
N VAL A 22 -0.22 -0.55 7.37
CA VAL A 22 0.30 -0.06 8.64
C VAL A 22 -0.64 0.96 9.24
N ILE A 23 -1.14 1.90 8.44
CA ILE A 23 -2.15 2.88 8.88
C ILE A 23 -3.42 2.15 9.39
N GLN A 24 -3.83 1.08 8.72
CA GLN A 24 -4.99 0.28 9.14
C GLN A 24 -4.75 -0.49 10.43
N ALA A 25 -3.52 -0.97 10.67
CA ALA A 25 -3.20 -1.83 11.79
C ALA A 25 -2.90 -1.06 13.08
N LEU A 26 -2.20 0.08 13.00
CA LEU A 26 -1.69 0.76 14.18
C LEU A 26 -2.78 1.60 14.88
N PRO A 27 -2.80 1.57 16.24
CA PRO A 27 -3.80 2.28 17.03
C PRO A 27 -3.45 3.75 17.33
N SER A 28 -2.36 4.30 16.79
CA SER A 28 -1.95 5.68 17.04
C SER A 28 -3.03 6.68 16.60
N GLU A 29 -3.02 7.86 17.20
CA GLU A 29 -3.96 8.93 16.87
C GLU A 29 -3.84 9.33 15.41
N PHE A 30 -2.61 9.49 14.92
CA PHE A 30 -2.33 9.78 13.51
C PHE A 30 -2.96 8.72 12.59
N CYS A 31 -2.68 7.44 12.84
CA CYS A 31 -3.21 6.34 12.03
C CYS A 31 -4.75 6.26 12.10
N THR A 32 -5.34 6.57 13.25
CA THR A 32 -6.81 6.58 13.42
C THR A 32 -7.46 7.67 12.57
N LYS A 33 -6.90 8.89 12.56
CA LYS A 33 -7.36 9.99 11.70
C LYS A 33 -7.13 9.69 10.22
N ALA A 34 -5.95 9.19 9.87
CA ALA A 34 -5.58 8.86 8.49
C ALA A 34 -6.49 7.77 7.91
N ARG A 35 -6.77 6.71 8.67
CA ARG A 35 -7.70 5.63 8.30
C ARG A 35 -9.08 6.16 7.94
N LYS A 36 -9.65 7.05 8.77
CA LYS A 36 -10.95 7.67 8.50
C LYS A 36 -10.98 8.40 7.16
N CYS A 37 -9.91 9.14 6.82
CA CYS A 37 -9.82 9.85 5.54
C CYS A 37 -9.70 8.88 4.37
N ILE A 38 -8.86 7.85 4.49
CA ILE A 38 -8.64 6.82 3.46
C ILE A 38 -9.94 6.06 3.19
N ASP A 39 -10.61 5.59 4.24
CA ASP A 39 -11.85 4.80 4.12
C ASP A 39 -12.95 5.64 3.45
N SER A 40 -13.13 6.89 3.89
CA SER A 40 -14.09 7.83 3.31
C SER A 40 -13.82 8.07 1.82
N PHE A 41 -12.56 8.31 1.44
CA PHE A 41 -12.18 8.53 0.05
C PHE A 41 -12.50 7.32 -0.84
N PHE A 42 -12.05 6.14 -0.45
CA PHE A 42 -12.28 4.94 -1.24
C PHE A 42 -13.75 4.53 -1.29
N GLN A 43 -14.53 4.79 -0.24
CA GLN A 43 -15.97 4.58 -0.27
C GLN A 43 -16.64 5.41 -1.38
N GLU A 44 -16.26 6.69 -1.52
CA GLU A 44 -16.73 7.55 -2.61
C GLU A 44 -16.28 7.06 -3.99
N VAL A 45 -15.01 6.70 -4.14
CA VAL A 45 -14.47 6.15 -5.39
C VAL A 45 -15.23 4.88 -5.78
N PHE A 46 -15.41 3.94 -4.87
CA PHE A 46 -16.11 2.70 -5.14
C PHE A 46 -17.59 2.92 -5.47
N THR A 47 -18.22 3.86 -4.80
CA THR A 47 -19.61 4.23 -5.08
C THR A 47 -19.74 4.83 -6.49
N ALA A 48 -18.86 5.74 -6.88
CA ALA A 48 -18.84 6.33 -8.21
C ALA A 48 -18.56 5.27 -9.31
N CYS A 49 -17.61 4.37 -9.04
CA CYS A 49 -17.28 3.28 -9.95
C CYS A 49 -18.46 2.31 -10.13
N ARG A 50 -19.15 1.90 -9.07
CA ARG A 50 -20.36 1.06 -9.14
C ARG A 50 -21.46 1.69 -9.98
N LYS A 51 -21.66 3.00 -9.85
CA LYS A 51 -22.62 3.78 -10.64
C LYS A 51 -22.14 4.04 -12.07
N GLN A 52 -20.92 3.69 -12.43
CA GLN A 52 -20.24 4.04 -13.68
C GLN A 52 -20.19 5.54 -13.95
N ASP A 53 -20.16 6.32 -12.90
CA ASP A 53 -20.03 7.77 -13.00
C ASP A 53 -18.55 8.14 -13.26
N SER A 54 -18.15 8.05 -14.51
CA SER A 54 -16.78 8.34 -14.93
C SER A 54 -16.38 9.80 -14.68
N LYS A 55 -17.34 10.73 -14.67
CA LYS A 55 -17.09 12.13 -14.33
C LYS A 55 -16.71 12.24 -12.85
N ARG A 56 -17.49 11.63 -11.96
CA ARG A 56 -17.22 11.64 -10.53
C ARG A 56 -15.91 10.92 -10.19
N VAL A 57 -15.62 9.78 -10.81
CA VAL A 57 -14.33 9.08 -10.64
C VAL A 57 -13.16 9.98 -11.04
N ARG A 58 -13.26 10.71 -12.14
CA ARG A 58 -12.22 11.66 -12.58
C ARG A 58 -12.06 12.81 -11.58
N GLU A 59 -13.15 13.34 -11.05
CA GLU A 59 -13.11 14.39 -10.01
C GLU A 59 -12.43 13.90 -8.73
N LEU A 60 -12.75 12.68 -8.28
CA LEU A 60 -12.15 12.07 -7.10
C LEU A 60 -10.66 11.81 -7.28
N LEU A 61 -10.23 11.34 -8.44
CA LEU A 61 -8.82 11.03 -8.72
C LEU A 61 -8.02 12.22 -9.28
N LYS A 62 -8.61 13.42 -9.33
CA LYS A 62 -7.98 14.63 -9.89
C LYS A 62 -6.63 14.96 -9.25
N TYR A 63 -6.50 14.71 -7.96
CA TYR A 63 -5.29 15.02 -7.19
C TYR A 63 -4.51 13.75 -6.79
N ALA A 64 -4.66 12.66 -7.55
CA ALA A 64 -3.92 11.41 -7.37
C ALA A 64 -2.51 11.43 -8.03
N SER A 65 -1.94 12.62 -8.23
CA SER A 65 -0.60 12.79 -8.81
C SER A 65 0.48 12.68 -7.73
N GLU A 66 1.71 12.49 -8.16
CA GLU A 66 2.88 12.38 -7.30
C GLU A 66 3.04 13.63 -6.39
N PRO A 67 3.11 13.44 -5.05
CA PRO A 67 3.39 14.52 -4.11
C PRO A 67 4.90 14.79 -4.05
N ASN A 68 5.32 16.04 -4.26
CA ASN A 68 6.75 16.40 -4.24
C ASN A 68 7.24 16.79 -2.84
N GLU A 69 6.32 16.96 -1.88
CA GLU A 69 6.62 17.57 -0.59
C GLU A 69 7.13 16.57 0.45
N THR A 70 7.12 15.26 0.16
CA THR A 70 7.57 14.22 1.09
C THR A 70 8.92 13.62 0.73
N ASN A 71 9.41 13.81 -0.49
CA ASN A 71 10.62 13.17 -1.03
C ASN A 71 10.65 11.65 -0.83
N LEU A 72 9.48 10.99 -0.82
CA LEU A 72 9.34 9.54 -0.77
C LEU A 72 9.03 8.98 -2.16
N GLY A 73 9.43 7.73 -2.41
CA GLY A 73 9.13 7.03 -3.65
C GLY A 73 10.37 6.64 -4.46
N MET A 74 10.21 6.46 -5.75
CA MET A 74 11.30 6.14 -6.67
C MET A 74 11.67 7.36 -7.53
N LYS A 75 12.94 7.76 -7.47
CA LYS A 75 13.45 8.80 -8.38
C LYS A 75 13.26 8.36 -9.83
N LYS A 76 12.62 9.20 -10.62
CA LYS A 76 12.52 9.00 -12.05
C LYS A 76 13.87 9.30 -12.70
N ILE A 77 14.49 8.26 -13.28
CA ILE A 77 15.79 8.35 -13.96
C ILE A 77 15.66 9.00 -15.36
N SER A 78 14.47 9.30 -15.84
CA SER A 78 14.27 9.85 -17.18
C SER A 78 13.43 11.12 -17.16
N GLU A 79 13.82 12.10 -17.96
CA GLU A 79 13.05 13.30 -18.28
C GLU A 79 11.65 12.98 -18.90
N TYR A 80 11.39 11.72 -19.24
CA TYR A 80 10.14 11.22 -19.79
C TYR A 80 9.28 10.44 -18.80
N GLY A 81 9.70 10.25 -17.56
CA GLY A 81 8.94 9.58 -16.52
C GLY A 81 7.85 10.48 -15.97
N LYS A 82 6.69 10.58 -16.66
CA LYS A 82 5.50 11.20 -16.08
C LYS A 82 5.01 10.31 -14.94
N GLY A 83 4.87 10.86 -13.72
CA GLY A 83 4.14 10.22 -12.65
C GLY A 83 2.74 9.80 -13.08
N ALA A 84 2.09 8.95 -12.31
CA ALA A 84 0.72 8.58 -12.58
C ALA A 84 -0.11 9.85 -12.77
N THR A 85 -0.72 10.00 -13.94
CA THR A 85 -1.62 11.12 -14.18
C THR A 85 -3.00 10.78 -13.61
N SER A 86 -3.76 11.79 -13.23
CA SER A 86 -5.16 11.64 -12.84
C SER A 86 -5.98 10.85 -13.88
N GLU A 87 -5.68 11.02 -15.16
CA GLU A 87 -6.34 10.30 -16.25
C GLU A 87 -5.96 8.82 -16.31
N GLU A 88 -4.69 8.50 -16.11
CA GLU A 88 -4.23 7.12 -16.00
C GLU A 88 -4.89 6.42 -14.81
N MET A 89 -4.90 7.06 -13.64
CA MET A 89 -5.56 6.54 -12.45
C MET A 89 -7.05 6.31 -12.67
N THR A 90 -7.73 7.27 -13.29
CA THR A 90 -9.16 7.15 -13.65
C THR A 90 -9.41 5.95 -14.55
N SER A 91 -8.58 5.77 -15.58
CA SER A 91 -8.69 4.65 -16.51
C SER A 91 -8.49 3.31 -15.81
N LEU A 92 -7.46 3.18 -14.96
CA LEU A 92 -7.16 1.97 -14.19
C LEU A 92 -8.34 1.57 -13.29
N PHE A 93 -8.90 2.53 -12.57
CA PHE A 93 -10.03 2.26 -11.68
C PHE A 93 -11.31 1.89 -12.44
N LEU A 94 -11.63 2.59 -13.51
CA LEU A 94 -12.81 2.27 -14.33
C LEU A 94 -12.69 0.92 -15.02
N GLU A 95 -11.51 0.55 -15.53
CA GLU A 95 -11.27 -0.78 -16.12
C GLU A 95 -11.40 -1.88 -15.07
N PHE A 96 -10.77 -1.71 -13.92
CA PHE A 96 -10.90 -2.65 -12.82
C PHE A 96 -12.37 -2.87 -12.47
N TYR A 97 -13.16 -1.80 -12.32
CA TYR A 97 -14.57 -1.91 -11.99
C TYR A 97 -15.44 -2.55 -13.09
N LYS A 98 -15.09 -2.43 -14.35
CA LYS A 98 -15.77 -3.20 -15.41
C LYS A 98 -15.62 -4.71 -15.21
N ILE A 99 -14.47 -5.14 -14.71
CA ILE A 99 -14.18 -6.54 -14.40
C ILE A 99 -14.94 -6.96 -13.13
N VAL A 100 -14.77 -6.19 -12.07
CA VAL A 100 -15.34 -6.43 -10.73
C VAL A 100 -16.88 -6.43 -10.74
N ARG A 101 -17.51 -5.56 -11.52
CA ARG A 101 -18.97 -5.46 -11.60
C ARG A 101 -19.66 -6.76 -12.00
N LYS A 102 -18.98 -7.62 -12.71
CA LYS A 102 -19.50 -8.95 -13.05
C LYS A 102 -19.52 -9.88 -11.86
N ASN A 103 -19.02 -9.41 -10.72
CA ASN A 103 -18.80 -10.17 -9.53
C ASN A 103 -19.35 -9.47 -8.27
N PRO A 104 -20.46 -9.95 -7.70
CA PRO A 104 -21.10 -9.33 -6.55
C PRO A 104 -20.27 -9.38 -5.24
N TYR A 105 -19.17 -10.14 -5.22
CA TYR A 105 -18.37 -10.38 -4.00
C TYR A 105 -17.17 -9.43 -3.84
N THR A 106 -16.92 -8.56 -4.79
CA THR A 106 -15.80 -7.61 -4.73
C THR A 106 -16.22 -6.25 -4.18
N ASP A 107 -16.87 -6.20 -3.03
CA ASP A 107 -16.93 -5.00 -2.21
C ASP A 107 -15.54 -4.81 -1.62
N SER A 108 -14.80 -4.03 -2.31
CA SER A 108 -13.37 -4.00 -2.36
C SER A 108 -12.82 -3.36 -1.10
N ASN A 109 -12.04 -4.11 -0.36
CA ASN A 109 -11.14 -3.54 0.61
C ASN A 109 -10.13 -2.66 -0.16
N PRO A 110 -10.02 -1.35 0.16
CA PRO A 110 -9.05 -0.45 -0.49
C PRO A 110 -7.63 -1.02 -0.49
N LEU A 111 -7.30 -1.77 0.54
CA LEU A 111 -6.00 -2.39 0.70
C LEU A 111 -5.70 -3.43 -0.39
N ALA A 112 -6.72 -4.11 -0.91
CA ALA A 112 -6.55 -5.14 -1.94
C ALA A 112 -6.31 -4.58 -3.36
N LEU A 113 -6.48 -3.28 -3.59
CA LEU A 113 -6.37 -2.68 -4.93
C LEU A 113 -5.00 -2.92 -5.58
N CYS A 114 -3.92 -2.81 -4.81
CA CYS A 114 -2.57 -3.09 -5.31
C CYS A 114 -2.36 -4.54 -5.76
N MET A 115 -3.20 -5.48 -5.28
CA MET A 115 -3.12 -6.89 -5.67
C MET A 115 -3.84 -7.18 -6.98
N TYR A 116 -4.83 -6.37 -7.33
CA TYR A 116 -5.74 -6.67 -8.44
C TYR A 116 -5.61 -5.73 -9.62
N ILE A 117 -5.39 -4.43 -9.37
CA ILE A 117 -5.30 -3.45 -10.45
C ILE A 117 -3.92 -3.53 -11.11
N GLN A 118 -3.89 -3.85 -12.41
CA GLN A 118 -2.67 -3.83 -13.21
C GLN A 118 -2.08 -2.41 -13.21
N ASN A 119 -0.75 -2.31 -13.18
CA ASN A 119 -0.02 -1.03 -13.17
C ASN A 119 -0.36 -0.07 -12.00
N PHE A 120 -1.05 -0.56 -10.99
CA PHE A 120 -1.29 0.14 -9.74
C PHE A 120 -0.53 -0.57 -8.62
N ASP A 121 0.63 -0.05 -8.27
CA ASP A 121 1.56 -0.64 -7.30
C ASP A 121 1.70 0.23 -6.03
N LYS A 122 2.65 -0.13 -5.19
CA LYS A 122 2.90 0.55 -3.91
C LYS A 122 3.26 2.02 -4.08
N ASP A 123 3.95 2.41 -5.15
CA ASP A 123 4.35 3.79 -5.41
C ASP A 123 3.10 4.66 -5.66
N LYS A 124 2.26 4.27 -6.62
CA LYS A 124 1.00 4.95 -6.91
C LYS A 124 0.02 4.96 -5.73
N MET A 125 -0.02 3.87 -4.95
CA MET A 125 -0.84 3.83 -3.75
C MET A 125 -0.29 4.78 -2.68
N SER A 126 1.01 4.80 -2.43
CA SER A 126 1.65 5.71 -1.50
C SER A 126 1.38 7.17 -1.86
N ASP A 127 1.53 7.53 -3.14
CA ASP A 127 1.26 8.88 -3.65
C ASP A 127 -0.20 9.29 -3.42
N LEU A 128 -1.14 8.40 -3.75
CA LEU A 128 -2.57 8.65 -3.52
C LEU A 128 -2.88 8.83 -2.04
N ILE A 129 -2.37 7.96 -1.17
CA ILE A 129 -2.55 8.06 0.28
C ILE A 129 -1.96 9.36 0.81
N THR A 130 -0.75 9.74 0.37
CA THR A 130 -0.10 11.00 0.75
C THR A 130 -1.00 12.19 0.45
N ASN A 131 -1.60 12.24 -0.73
CA ASN A 131 -2.52 13.33 -1.09
C ASN A 131 -3.80 13.32 -0.23
N ILE A 132 -4.37 12.15 0.04
CA ILE A 132 -5.57 12.02 0.87
C ILE A 132 -5.31 12.57 2.27
N ILE A 133 -4.19 12.20 2.90
CA ILE A 133 -3.87 12.56 4.28
C ILE A 133 -2.96 13.79 4.41
N ARG A 134 -2.77 14.57 3.34
CA ARG A 134 -1.84 15.70 3.30
C ARG A 134 -1.99 16.67 4.46
N HIS A 135 -3.22 16.97 4.89
CA HIS A 135 -3.47 17.86 6.02
C HIS A 135 -2.95 17.28 7.34
N LEU A 136 -3.04 15.96 7.54
CA LEU A 136 -2.50 15.31 8.74
C LEU A 136 -0.96 15.33 8.73
N LEU A 137 -0.33 15.16 7.57
CA LEU A 137 1.11 15.31 7.44
C LEU A 137 1.55 16.75 7.70
N PHE A 138 0.76 17.72 7.28
CA PHE A 138 1.01 19.13 7.58
C PHE A 138 0.88 19.44 9.08
N GLU A 139 -0.21 18.98 9.73
CA GLU A 139 -0.38 19.12 11.18
C GLU A 139 0.79 18.48 11.94
N PHE A 140 1.17 17.28 11.57
CA PHE A 140 2.33 16.59 12.13
C PHE A 140 3.63 17.38 11.91
N THR A 141 3.83 17.94 10.73
CA THR A 141 5.01 18.80 10.44
C THR A 141 5.08 20.01 11.35
N VAL A 142 3.95 20.72 11.52
CA VAL A 142 3.86 21.89 12.42
C VAL A 142 4.15 21.49 13.86
N GLU A 143 3.60 20.38 14.33
CA GLU A 143 3.85 19.83 15.66
C GLU A 143 5.33 19.51 15.88
N GLN A 144 5.97 18.81 14.94
CA GLN A 144 7.39 18.47 15.03
C GLN A 144 8.28 19.71 14.98
N CYS A 145 7.99 20.67 14.09
CA CYS A 145 8.72 21.91 14.04
C CYS A 145 8.62 22.71 15.35
N THR A 146 7.44 22.73 15.95
CA THR A 146 7.23 23.37 17.27
C THR A 146 8.04 22.65 18.36
N LEU A 147 8.00 21.32 18.39
CA LEU A 147 8.74 20.52 19.38
C LEU A 147 10.26 20.73 19.32
N TRP A 148 10.78 20.88 18.11
CA TRP A 148 12.22 21.00 17.87
C TRP A 148 12.69 22.46 17.68
N ASN A 149 11.81 23.47 17.89
CA ASN A 149 12.08 24.89 17.66
C ASN A 149 12.60 25.20 16.24
N ILE A 150 12.01 24.56 15.22
CA ILE A 150 12.29 24.80 13.82
C ILE A 150 11.28 25.82 13.29
N ASN A 151 11.78 26.90 12.66
CA ASN A 151 10.91 27.93 12.11
C ASN A 151 10.24 27.47 10.83
N LEU A 152 8.94 27.71 10.76
CA LEU A 152 8.17 27.62 9.52
C LEU A 152 8.31 28.90 8.69
N SER A 153 7.87 28.88 7.43
CA SER A 153 7.82 30.06 6.58
C SER A 153 7.00 31.18 7.22
N GLU A 154 7.42 32.43 7.01
CA GLU A 154 6.64 33.58 7.50
C GLU A 154 5.36 33.78 6.71
N GLU A 155 5.38 33.45 5.41
CA GLU A 155 4.24 33.63 4.52
C GLU A 155 3.43 32.34 4.39
N THR A 156 2.11 32.50 4.42
CA THR A 156 1.15 31.44 4.10
C THR A 156 1.19 31.14 2.61
N SER A 157 1.26 29.88 2.25
CA SER A 157 1.30 29.44 0.86
C SER A 157 0.44 28.20 0.62
N LEU A 158 0.00 27.99 -0.63
CA LEU A 158 -0.66 26.77 -1.02
C LEU A 158 0.32 25.59 -0.90
N ILE A 159 -0.04 24.58 -0.08
CA ILE A 159 0.75 23.35 0.12
C ILE A 159 0.26 22.26 -0.86
N GLY A 160 -1.04 22.24 -1.17
CA GLY A 160 -1.64 21.29 -2.08
C GLY A 160 -3.11 21.07 -1.79
N TYR A 161 -3.59 19.89 -2.12
CA TYR A 161 -4.98 19.48 -1.86
C TYR A 161 -4.99 18.26 -0.94
N PHE A 162 -6.03 18.18 -0.09
CA PHE A 162 -6.27 17.05 0.80
C PHE A 162 -7.73 16.61 0.74
N TRP A 163 -8.00 15.39 1.17
CA TRP A 163 -9.36 14.87 1.25
C TRP A 163 -10.01 15.24 2.59
N ASP A 164 -11.09 16.03 2.53
CA ASP A 164 -11.94 16.27 3.69
C ASP A 164 -12.93 15.11 3.85
N CYS A 165 -12.72 14.28 4.87
CA CYS A 165 -13.52 13.10 5.10
C CYS A 165 -14.93 13.39 5.68
N TYR A 166 -15.22 14.62 6.08
CA TYR A 166 -16.53 15.04 6.55
C TYR A 166 -17.40 15.56 5.41
N GLU A 167 -16.80 16.31 4.50
CA GLU A 167 -17.50 16.87 3.34
C GLU A 167 -17.37 15.99 2.09
N CYS A 168 -16.60 14.90 2.17
CA CYS A 168 -16.31 13.98 1.06
C CYS A 168 -15.87 14.72 -0.21
N SER A 169 -14.94 15.66 -0.05
CA SER A 169 -14.46 16.52 -1.12
C SER A 169 -12.98 16.92 -0.93
N TRP A 170 -12.33 17.23 -2.06
CA TRP A 170 -10.99 17.82 -2.03
C TRP A 170 -11.04 19.28 -1.62
N LYS A 171 -10.15 19.67 -0.71
CA LYS A 171 -9.96 21.06 -0.26
C LYS A 171 -8.54 21.51 -0.45
N GLU A 172 -8.37 22.82 -0.64
CA GLU A 172 -7.04 23.45 -0.63
C GLU A 172 -6.46 23.46 0.77
N LEU A 173 -5.19 23.12 0.88
CA LEU A 173 -4.40 23.24 2.10
C LEU A 173 -3.46 24.43 1.97
N GLN A 174 -3.66 25.42 2.80
CA GLN A 174 -2.80 26.60 2.89
C GLN A 174 -2.22 26.73 4.29
N GLY A 175 -0.99 27.20 4.40
CA GLY A 175 -0.36 27.41 5.70
C GLY A 175 1.10 27.82 5.60
N ASN A 176 1.68 28.08 6.77
CA ASN A 176 3.12 28.31 6.94
C ASN A 176 3.79 26.95 7.01
N THR A 177 4.71 26.66 6.12
CA THR A 177 5.28 25.34 5.93
C THR A 177 6.78 25.28 6.22
N LEU A 178 7.29 24.10 6.48
CA LEU A 178 8.74 23.87 6.55
C LEU A 178 9.33 24.05 5.14
N ILE A 179 10.36 24.88 5.04
CA ILE A 179 11.09 25.11 3.78
C ILE A 179 12.54 24.68 3.99
N VAL A 180 12.99 23.76 3.14
CA VAL A 180 14.36 23.27 3.09
C VAL A 180 14.84 23.38 1.65
N ASP A 181 16.00 23.98 1.41
CA ASP A 181 16.55 24.23 0.07
C ASP A 181 15.54 24.84 -0.94
N ASN A 182 14.75 25.82 -0.49
CA ASN A 182 13.68 26.48 -1.25
C ASN A 182 12.52 25.55 -1.69
N LYS A 183 12.41 24.37 -1.10
CA LYS A 183 11.29 23.42 -1.33
C LYS A 183 10.43 23.30 -0.09
N LYS A 184 9.13 23.18 -0.30
CA LYS A 184 8.19 22.85 0.78
C LYS A 184 8.37 21.40 1.16
N LEU A 185 8.44 21.14 2.45
CA LEU A 185 8.62 19.81 3.00
C LEU A 185 7.51 19.47 3.97
N LEU A 186 6.97 18.27 3.83
CA LEU A 186 6.08 17.64 4.79
C LEU A 186 6.80 16.46 5.45
N LEU A 187 6.90 16.50 6.75
CA LEU A 187 7.49 15.43 7.54
C LEU A 187 6.54 14.23 7.59
N VAL A 188 7.10 13.04 7.48
CA VAL A 188 6.33 11.79 7.49
C VAL A 188 6.66 10.97 8.73
N PRO A 189 5.65 10.51 9.51
CA PRO A 189 5.89 9.68 10.68
C PRO A 189 6.61 8.37 10.31
N LYS A 190 7.66 8.00 11.07
CA LYS A 190 8.41 6.76 10.87
C LYS A 190 7.52 5.52 10.92
N GLU A 191 6.52 5.52 11.77
CA GLU A 191 5.65 4.36 12.00
C GLU A 191 4.90 3.90 10.75
N ILE A 192 4.52 4.84 9.85
CA ILE A 192 3.64 4.55 8.69
C ILE A 192 4.39 4.16 7.40
N VAL A 193 5.72 4.17 7.41
CA VAL A 193 6.51 3.89 6.21
C VAL A 193 7.12 2.52 6.17
N ARG A 194 7.26 1.98 4.96
CA ARG A 194 7.92 0.71 4.69
C ARG A 194 8.73 0.80 3.39
N GLN A 195 9.83 0.06 3.31
CA GLN A 195 10.58 -0.09 2.06
C GLN A 195 9.82 -0.97 1.05
N ARG A 196 9.04 -1.91 1.56
CA ARG A 196 8.17 -2.79 0.78
C ARG A 196 6.87 -2.96 1.55
N TYR A 197 5.77 -2.90 0.87
CA TYR A 197 4.51 -3.26 1.52
C TYR A 197 4.59 -4.67 2.09
N VAL A 198 4.14 -4.80 3.32
CA VAL A 198 4.03 -6.10 4.00
C VAL A 198 3.12 -7.02 3.19
N PHE A 199 2.14 -6.43 2.55
CA PHE A 199 1.16 -7.11 1.73
C PHE A 199 1.48 -6.91 0.23
N ASN A 200 1.68 -8.02 -0.48
CA ASN A 200 1.87 -8.01 -1.93
C ASN A 200 1.26 -9.27 -2.55
N VAL A 201 1.01 -9.21 -3.86
CA VAL A 201 0.33 -10.27 -4.60
C VAL A 201 1.05 -11.62 -4.52
N GLU A 202 2.37 -11.65 -4.50
CA GLU A 202 3.12 -12.90 -4.39
C GLU A 202 2.96 -13.57 -3.02
N CYS A 203 2.99 -12.77 -1.95
CA CYS A 203 2.74 -13.27 -0.59
C CYS A 203 1.33 -13.85 -0.49
N TYR A 204 0.34 -13.15 -1.04
CA TYR A 204 -1.04 -13.61 -1.07
C TYR A 204 -1.19 -14.94 -1.82
N ILE A 205 -0.63 -15.04 -3.02
CA ILE A 205 -0.65 -16.29 -3.80
C ILE A 205 0.00 -17.42 -3.00
N LYS A 206 1.24 -17.24 -2.54
CA LYS A 206 2.03 -18.31 -1.91
C LYS A 206 1.52 -18.71 -0.53
N GLN A 207 1.13 -17.73 0.29
CA GLN A 207 0.79 -17.99 1.70
C GLN A 207 -0.68 -18.30 1.90
N TYR A 208 -1.53 -17.87 0.96
CA TYR A 208 -2.95 -18.07 1.08
C TYR A 208 -3.52 -18.96 -0.03
N ILE A 209 -3.51 -18.53 -1.29
CA ILE A 209 -4.17 -19.29 -2.38
C ILE A 209 -3.59 -20.70 -2.47
N LEU A 210 -2.26 -20.83 -2.60
CA LEU A 210 -1.63 -22.14 -2.73
C LEU A 210 -1.73 -22.99 -1.45
N LYS A 211 -1.77 -22.38 -0.27
CA LYS A 211 -2.00 -23.09 0.99
C LYS A 211 -3.43 -23.66 1.05
N THR A 212 -4.42 -22.89 0.62
CA THR A 212 -5.82 -23.35 0.55
C THR A 212 -5.97 -24.48 -0.47
N MET A 213 -5.33 -24.35 -1.64
CA MET A 213 -5.30 -25.41 -2.64
C MET A 213 -4.63 -26.69 -2.13
N GLN A 214 -3.48 -26.55 -1.46
CA GLN A 214 -2.79 -27.71 -0.85
C GLN A 214 -3.68 -28.42 0.14
N LYS A 215 -4.39 -27.67 0.98
CA LYS A 215 -5.36 -28.25 1.92
C LYS A 215 -6.51 -28.94 1.19
N TYR A 216 -7.07 -28.31 0.14
CA TYR A 216 -8.12 -28.92 -0.68
C TYR A 216 -7.67 -30.28 -1.26
N HIS A 217 -6.46 -30.34 -1.84
CA HIS A 217 -5.93 -31.60 -2.38
C HIS A 217 -5.76 -32.67 -1.29
N ALA A 218 -5.30 -32.28 -0.09
CA ALA A 218 -5.17 -33.18 1.05
C ALA A 218 -6.53 -33.73 1.51
N ASP A 219 -7.51 -32.83 1.66
CA ASP A 219 -8.84 -33.18 2.19
C ASP A 219 -9.65 -34.06 1.21
N HIS A 220 -9.43 -33.90 -0.09
CA HIS A 220 -10.17 -34.62 -1.14
C HIS A 220 -9.37 -35.74 -1.81
N ASN A 221 -8.13 -36.00 -1.38
CA ASN A 221 -7.25 -37.02 -1.92
C ASN A 221 -7.26 -37.06 -3.48
N THR A 222 -7.00 -35.90 -4.07
CA THR A 222 -7.05 -35.73 -5.54
C THR A 222 -5.89 -36.43 -6.23
N ASP A 223 -5.95 -36.55 -7.57
CA ASP A 223 -4.89 -37.13 -8.41
C ASP A 223 -3.53 -36.39 -8.30
N MET A 224 -3.52 -35.21 -7.74
CA MET A 224 -2.29 -34.46 -7.43
C MET A 224 -1.58 -34.93 -6.16
N CYS A 225 -2.24 -35.74 -5.32
CA CYS A 225 -1.63 -36.32 -4.15
C CYS A 225 -0.76 -37.53 -4.53
N SER A 226 0.36 -37.69 -3.83
CA SER A 226 1.20 -38.89 -3.90
C SER A 226 1.00 -39.77 -2.67
N MET A 227 1.33 -41.04 -2.79
CA MET A 227 1.35 -41.98 -1.66
C MET A 227 2.77 -42.17 -1.19
N LYS A 228 3.02 -41.92 0.10
CA LYS A 228 4.30 -42.23 0.74
C LYS A 228 4.15 -43.45 1.63
N GLU A 229 4.95 -44.47 1.38
CA GLU A 229 5.03 -45.66 2.23
C GLU A 229 6.25 -45.56 3.16
N TYR A 230 6.02 -45.73 4.45
CA TYR A 230 7.06 -45.71 5.47
C TYR A 230 7.59 -47.11 5.74
N ALA A 231 8.77 -47.21 6.33
CA ALA A 231 9.44 -48.48 6.65
C ALA A 231 8.61 -49.42 7.57
N ASP A 232 7.65 -48.88 8.30
CA ASP A 232 6.73 -49.58 9.15
C ASP A 232 5.46 -50.07 8.40
N GLY A 233 5.38 -49.88 7.08
CA GLY A 233 4.27 -50.27 6.23
C GLY A 233 3.09 -49.29 6.20
N ARG A 234 3.16 -48.17 6.93
CA ARG A 234 2.11 -47.13 6.87
C ARG A 234 2.16 -46.38 5.54
N ARG A 235 0.97 -46.20 4.96
CA ARG A 235 0.79 -45.40 3.76
C ARG A 235 0.11 -44.07 4.13
N VAL A 236 0.71 -42.97 3.73
CA VAL A 236 0.18 -41.62 4.00
C VAL A 236 0.01 -40.88 2.67
N VAL A 237 -1.15 -40.26 2.52
CA VAL A 237 -1.43 -39.36 1.41
C VAL A 237 -0.62 -38.08 1.61
N VAL A 238 0.20 -37.73 0.62
CA VAL A 238 1.02 -36.51 0.64
C VAL A 238 0.46 -35.56 -0.40
N PRO A 239 -0.10 -34.40 0.00
CA PRO A 239 -0.58 -33.40 -0.95
C PRO A 239 0.59 -32.77 -1.71
N PRO A 240 0.31 -32.18 -2.89
CA PRO A 240 1.33 -31.46 -3.66
C PRO A 240 1.94 -30.33 -2.80
N THR A 241 3.20 -30.07 -3.00
CA THR A 241 3.87 -28.93 -2.36
C THR A 241 3.39 -27.64 -2.98
N ARG A 242 3.52 -26.51 -2.25
CA ARG A 242 3.17 -25.19 -2.78
C ARG A 242 4.03 -24.81 -4.00
N ASP A 243 5.26 -25.30 -4.08
CA ASP A 243 6.14 -25.06 -5.22
C ASP A 243 5.70 -25.83 -6.46
N GLU A 244 5.20 -27.05 -6.31
CA GLU A 244 4.60 -27.81 -7.41
C GLU A 244 3.33 -27.14 -7.92
N LEU A 245 2.44 -26.72 -7.01
CA LEU A 245 1.23 -25.97 -7.36
C LEU A 245 1.59 -24.65 -8.07
N TYR A 246 2.59 -23.92 -7.56
CA TYR A 246 3.06 -22.68 -8.20
C TYR A 246 3.55 -22.92 -9.63
N LYS A 247 4.38 -23.92 -9.84
CA LYS A 247 4.90 -24.26 -11.16
C LYS A 247 3.80 -24.64 -12.16
N GLN A 248 2.78 -25.34 -11.71
CA GLN A 248 1.70 -25.80 -12.59
C GLN A 248 0.66 -24.73 -12.89
N GLN A 249 0.33 -23.87 -11.93
CA GLN A 249 -0.85 -23.00 -12.01
C GLN A 249 -0.52 -21.52 -12.08
N VAL A 250 0.61 -21.09 -11.54
CA VAL A 250 0.96 -19.68 -11.41
C VAL A 250 2.06 -19.27 -12.38
N HIS A 251 3.05 -20.13 -12.56
CA HIS A 251 4.20 -19.86 -13.44
C HIS A 251 3.74 -19.52 -14.86
N GLY A 252 4.21 -18.38 -15.38
CA GLY A 252 3.81 -17.88 -16.71
C GLY A 252 2.48 -17.12 -16.74
N THR A 253 1.77 -16.99 -15.62
CA THR A 253 0.56 -16.18 -15.54
C THR A 253 0.86 -14.75 -15.09
N VAL A 254 -0.08 -13.84 -15.33
CA VAL A 254 -0.05 -12.51 -14.73
C VAL A 254 -0.57 -12.63 -13.29
N HIS A 255 0.30 -12.47 -12.30
CA HIS A 255 0.02 -12.74 -10.88
C HIS A 255 -1.22 -12.00 -10.36
N LYS A 256 -1.44 -10.75 -10.74
CA LYS A 256 -2.62 -9.98 -10.32
C LYS A 256 -3.92 -10.57 -10.88
N ASN A 257 -3.92 -11.03 -12.12
CA ASN A 257 -5.08 -11.70 -12.70
C ASN A 257 -5.34 -13.05 -12.03
N TYR A 258 -4.26 -13.81 -11.77
CA TYR A 258 -4.37 -15.08 -11.09
C TYR A 258 -4.93 -14.90 -9.67
N ALA A 259 -4.40 -13.95 -8.91
CA ALA A 259 -4.87 -13.63 -7.57
C ALA A 259 -6.35 -13.22 -7.59
N PHE A 260 -6.73 -12.32 -8.50
CA PHE A 260 -8.11 -11.87 -8.64
C PHE A 260 -9.07 -13.03 -8.91
N THR A 261 -8.75 -13.87 -9.91
CA THR A 261 -9.61 -15.00 -10.29
C THR A 261 -9.81 -16.00 -9.15
N ASN A 262 -8.74 -16.28 -8.38
CA ASN A 262 -8.79 -17.24 -7.28
C ASN A 262 -9.39 -16.66 -5.99
N SER A 263 -9.25 -15.37 -5.74
CA SER A 263 -9.91 -14.69 -4.62
C SER A 263 -11.42 -14.62 -4.82
N TYR A 264 -11.83 -14.46 -6.07
CA TYR A 264 -13.24 -14.42 -6.45
C TYR A 264 -14.02 -15.65 -5.99
N GLN A 265 -13.39 -16.81 -6.02
CA GLN A 265 -14.01 -18.07 -5.62
C GLN A 265 -13.99 -18.30 -4.10
N ASN A 266 -13.24 -17.49 -3.34
CA ASN A 266 -13.04 -17.69 -1.91
C ASN A 266 -12.83 -16.36 -1.14
N LYS A 267 -13.93 -15.61 -0.95
CA LYS A 267 -13.92 -14.29 -0.28
C LYS A 267 -13.40 -14.35 1.16
N THR A 268 -13.81 -15.36 1.93
CA THR A 268 -13.38 -15.50 3.33
C THR A 268 -11.87 -15.54 3.47
N GLY A 269 -11.21 -16.04 2.48
CA GLY A 269 -9.79 -16.15 2.48
C GLY A 269 -8.99 -14.90 2.28
N GLU A 270 -9.49 -13.96 1.54
CA GLU A 270 -8.88 -12.64 1.41
C GLU A 270 -8.97 -11.90 2.75
N GLU A 271 -10.13 -11.92 3.38
CA GLU A 271 -10.36 -11.29 4.69
C GLU A 271 -9.47 -11.91 5.77
N ASP A 272 -9.38 -13.25 5.83
CA ASP A 272 -8.51 -13.97 6.78
C ASP A 272 -7.04 -13.61 6.57
N PHE A 273 -6.60 -13.51 5.32
CA PHE A 273 -5.23 -13.12 5.02
C PHE A 273 -4.94 -11.68 5.40
N ILE A 274 -5.84 -10.75 5.09
CA ILE A 274 -5.70 -9.33 5.50
C ILE A 274 -5.64 -9.24 7.02
N ASN A 275 -6.53 -9.90 7.74
CA ASN A 275 -6.56 -9.89 9.20
C ASN A 275 -5.27 -10.47 9.81
N ASP A 276 -4.73 -11.56 9.24
CA ASP A 276 -3.43 -12.12 9.68
C ASP A 276 -2.30 -11.10 9.49
N ILE A 277 -2.25 -10.42 8.36
CA ILE A 277 -1.25 -9.37 8.10
C ILE A 277 -1.39 -8.19 9.06
N LEU A 278 -2.61 -7.70 9.29
CA LEU A 278 -2.85 -6.60 10.23
C LEU A 278 -2.40 -6.98 11.65
N ASN A 279 -2.72 -8.19 12.10
CA ASN A 279 -2.27 -8.71 13.39
C ASN A 279 -0.74 -8.81 13.48
N ARG A 280 -0.07 -9.24 12.42
CA ARG A 280 1.41 -9.29 12.40
C ARG A 280 2.02 -7.90 12.46
N ILE A 281 1.46 -6.92 11.74
CA ILE A 281 1.92 -5.53 11.79
C ILE A 281 1.78 -4.98 13.21
N GLN A 282 0.66 -5.21 13.88
CA GLN A 282 0.44 -4.80 15.28
C GLN A 282 1.50 -5.39 16.22
N ASN A 283 2.01 -6.58 15.91
CA ASN A 283 3.09 -7.23 16.64
C ASN A 283 4.50 -6.86 16.12
N GLY A 284 4.65 -5.79 15.37
CA GLY A 284 5.92 -5.23 14.92
C GLY A 284 6.48 -5.84 13.62
N TYR A 285 5.73 -6.69 12.93
CA TYR A 285 6.21 -7.25 11.67
C TYR A 285 6.41 -6.17 10.60
N GLY A 286 7.60 -6.13 10.01
CA GLY A 286 7.96 -5.19 8.95
C GLY A 286 8.25 -3.77 9.44
N SER A 287 8.27 -3.49 10.76
CA SER A 287 8.74 -2.22 11.29
C SER A 287 10.22 -2.02 10.98
N LEU A 288 10.59 -0.78 10.68
CA LEU A 288 11.98 -0.41 10.42
C LEU A 288 12.56 0.23 11.68
N THR A 289 13.76 -0.18 12.07
CA THR A 289 14.53 0.49 13.11
C THR A 289 15.14 1.79 12.57
N ASP A 290 15.52 2.71 13.45
CA ASP A 290 16.19 3.96 13.03
C ASP A 290 17.43 3.68 12.19
N MET A 291 18.26 2.72 12.60
CA MET A 291 19.44 2.31 11.84
C MET A 291 19.08 1.81 10.42
N GLN A 292 17.99 1.07 10.27
CA GLN A 292 17.53 0.63 8.93
C GLN A 292 16.98 1.78 8.11
N LEU A 293 16.30 2.74 8.73
CA LEU A 293 15.86 3.97 8.06
C LEU A 293 17.05 4.78 7.57
N ASP A 294 18.06 5.00 8.41
CA ASP A 294 19.30 5.70 8.04
C ASP A 294 20.05 4.98 6.90
N GLU A 295 20.14 3.64 6.96
CA GLU A 295 20.73 2.85 5.86
C GLU A 295 19.99 3.08 4.52
N ILE A 296 18.67 3.21 4.55
CA ILE A 296 17.85 3.44 3.36
C ILE A 296 18.00 4.87 2.86
N VAL A 297 17.89 5.86 3.75
CA VAL A 297 17.94 7.29 3.43
C VAL A 297 19.29 7.67 2.87
N TYR A 298 20.36 7.32 3.57
CA TYR A 298 21.72 7.74 3.24
C TYR A 298 22.48 6.73 2.39
N HIS A 299 21.82 5.69 1.87
CA HIS A 299 22.43 4.63 1.04
C HIS A 299 23.68 4.02 1.69
N LEU A 300 23.69 3.91 3.02
CA LEU A 300 24.81 3.34 3.75
C LEU A 300 24.97 1.88 3.37
N GLN A 301 26.09 1.54 2.72
CA GLN A 301 26.41 0.14 2.43
C GLN A 301 26.62 -0.61 3.74
N LYS A 302 25.95 -1.76 3.90
CA LYS A 302 26.26 -2.67 5.00
C LYS A 302 27.75 -2.91 4.99
N ARG A 303 28.49 -2.37 5.99
CA ARG A 303 29.85 -2.83 6.26
C ARG A 303 29.73 -4.33 6.53
N LYS A 304 30.21 -5.15 5.61
CA LYS A 304 30.39 -6.58 5.86
C LYS A 304 31.20 -6.66 7.15
N ALA A 305 30.59 -7.12 8.22
CA ALA A 305 31.33 -7.50 9.40
C ALA A 305 32.29 -8.61 8.93
N CYS A 306 33.58 -8.31 8.99
CA CYS A 306 34.64 -9.30 8.81
C CYS A 306 34.63 -10.28 9.98
#